data_c5d007fbd507c56853e783fd1bd69372
#
_entry.id   c5d007fbd507c56853e783fd1bd69372
#
_cell.length_a   1.000
_cell.length_b   1.000
_cell.length_c   1.000
_cell.angle_alpha   90.00
_cell.angle_beta   90.00
_cell.angle_gamma   90.00
#
_symmetry.space_group_name_H-M   'P 1'
#
loop_
_entity.id
_entity.type
_entity.pdbx_description
1 polymer ?
#
loop_
_entity_poly.entity_id
_entity_poly.type
_entity_poly.pdbx_seq_one_letter_code
_entity_poly.pdbx_strand_id
1 'polypeptide(L)'
;REFRERFMALCQRAYDNDVRILVDAEDYCFQDAIDALTDEAMRKFNKKRAIVFATLQMYRHDRMPYLRRIYDDAVAKGYIAGVKFVRGAYMEAERARAAALDYPDPICKDKQATDENYDAAVRFTMDHLDRFEMFMGTHNEESNYKLAKLMDEKGIARDDSRVFFAQLLGLSDNISFNLAHAGYNVTKYVPYASVRDVLPYLIRRAEENTSVAGQTSRELRMLEMEMTRRKEHKPAEGR
;
A
#
# COMPACT_ATOMS: atom_id res chain seq x y z
N ARG A 1 10.19 22.60 -12.82
CA ARG A 1 9.26 23.67 -12.43
C ARG A 1 7.83 23.32 -12.82
N GLU A 2 7.56 23.08 -14.08
CA GLU A 2 6.21 22.76 -14.60
C GLU A 2 5.57 21.53 -13.95
N PHE A 3 6.32 20.45 -13.76
CA PHE A 3 5.82 19.24 -13.07
C PHE A 3 5.35 19.56 -11.64
N ARG A 4 6.15 20.30 -10.87
CA ARG A 4 5.78 20.70 -9.50
C ARG A 4 4.50 21.54 -9.48
N GLU A 5 4.36 22.49 -10.41
CA GLU A 5 3.18 23.36 -10.51
C GLU A 5 1.92 22.54 -10.79
N ARG A 6 1.98 21.58 -11.73
CA ARG A 6 0.87 20.65 -12.05
C ARG A 6 0.53 19.74 -10.87
N PHE A 7 1.55 19.16 -10.22
CA PHE A 7 1.35 18.31 -9.05
C PHE A 7 0.66 19.05 -7.91
N MET A 8 1.14 20.25 -7.58
CA MET A 8 0.54 21.08 -6.53
C MET A 8 -0.89 21.54 -6.87
N ALA A 9 -1.19 21.79 -8.14
CA ALA A 9 -2.55 22.11 -8.58
C ALA A 9 -3.51 20.90 -8.41
N LEU A 10 -3.04 19.67 -8.70
CA LEU A 10 -3.82 18.44 -8.43
C LEU A 10 -4.07 18.26 -6.93
N CYS A 11 -3.04 18.45 -6.09
CA CYS A 11 -3.19 18.37 -4.64
C CYS A 11 -4.15 19.44 -4.10
N GLN A 12 -4.11 20.65 -4.64
CA GLN A 12 -5.06 21.72 -4.27
C GLN A 12 -6.49 21.30 -4.63
N ARG A 13 -6.71 20.76 -5.82
CA ARG A 13 -8.04 20.30 -6.23
C ARG A 13 -8.54 19.13 -5.39
N ALA A 14 -7.66 18.20 -5.01
CA ALA A 14 -7.98 17.10 -4.10
C ALA A 14 -8.40 17.65 -2.72
N TYR A 15 -7.66 18.62 -2.20
CA TYR A 15 -7.96 19.30 -0.93
C TYR A 15 -9.31 20.03 -0.97
N ASP A 16 -9.59 20.80 -2.02
CA ASP A 16 -10.82 21.57 -2.17
C ASP A 16 -12.08 20.68 -2.27
N ASN A 17 -11.91 19.43 -2.73
CA ASN A 17 -13.01 18.46 -2.88
C ASN A 17 -13.00 17.38 -1.79
N ASP A 18 -12.15 17.48 -0.78
CA ASP A 18 -11.98 16.49 0.29
C ASP A 18 -11.70 15.06 -0.21
N VAL A 19 -10.93 14.93 -1.27
CA VAL A 19 -10.54 13.66 -1.91
C VAL A 19 -9.10 13.33 -1.56
N ARG A 20 -8.85 12.10 -1.09
CA ARG A 20 -7.50 11.62 -0.85
C ARG A 20 -6.76 11.36 -2.16
N ILE A 21 -5.50 11.78 -2.24
CA ILE A 21 -4.59 11.53 -3.35
C ILE A 21 -3.37 10.75 -2.84
N LEU A 22 -3.12 9.59 -3.45
CA LEU A 22 -2.00 8.73 -3.09
C LEU A 22 -0.94 8.85 -4.20
N VAL A 23 0.26 9.31 -3.82
CA VAL A 23 1.39 9.49 -4.73
C VAL A 23 2.18 8.18 -4.75
N ASP A 24 2.19 7.51 -5.88
CA ASP A 24 2.93 6.24 -6.01
C ASP A 24 4.44 6.47 -6.00
N ALA A 25 5.15 5.53 -5.40
CA ALA A 25 6.60 5.47 -5.44
C ALA A 25 7.06 4.83 -6.75
N GLU A 26 8.20 5.27 -7.22
CA GLU A 26 8.80 4.87 -8.49
C GLU A 26 10.25 4.39 -8.30
N ASP A 27 11.02 4.33 -9.38
CA ASP A 27 12.43 3.92 -9.35
C ASP A 27 13.26 4.75 -8.36
N TYR A 28 14.24 4.11 -7.73
CA TYR A 28 15.15 4.71 -6.75
C TYR A 28 15.72 6.06 -7.20
N CYS A 29 16.13 6.17 -8.46
CA CYS A 29 16.75 7.39 -8.98
C CYS A 29 15.82 8.60 -9.07
N PHE A 30 14.50 8.41 -9.06
CA PHE A 30 13.51 9.49 -9.07
C PHE A 30 12.86 9.73 -7.70
N GLN A 31 13.01 8.76 -6.79
CA GLN A 31 12.24 8.73 -5.55
C GLN A 31 12.49 9.94 -4.64
N ASP A 32 13.70 10.41 -4.54
CA ASP A 32 14.03 11.58 -3.71
C ASP A 32 13.27 12.85 -4.17
N ALA A 33 13.11 13.02 -5.47
CA ALA A 33 12.36 14.14 -6.02
C ALA A 33 10.84 13.99 -5.75
N ILE A 34 10.32 12.75 -5.84
CA ILE A 34 8.93 12.43 -5.53
C ILE A 34 8.67 12.66 -4.04
N ASP A 35 9.55 12.15 -3.17
CA ASP A 35 9.47 12.34 -1.72
C ASP A 35 9.45 13.83 -1.34
N ALA A 36 10.37 14.62 -1.91
CA ALA A 36 10.44 16.07 -1.63
C ALA A 36 9.17 16.83 -2.01
N LEU A 37 8.58 16.50 -3.17
CA LEU A 37 7.32 17.10 -3.62
C LEU A 37 6.14 16.67 -2.76
N THR A 38 6.10 15.40 -2.38
CA THR A 38 5.03 14.85 -1.56
C THR A 38 5.10 15.41 -0.14
N ASP A 39 6.29 15.51 0.44
CA ASP A 39 6.51 16.16 1.73
C ASP A 39 6.03 17.62 1.71
N GLU A 40 6.34 18.38 0.66
CA GLU A 40 5.85 19.75 0.50
C GLU A 40 4.33 19.83 0.46
N ALA A 41 3.70 18.92 -0.30
CA ALA A 41 2.25 18.86 -0.43
C ALA A 41 1.57 18.45 0.89
N MET A 42 2.11 17.46 1.62
CA MET A 42 1.60 17.07 2.94
C MET A 42 1.65 18.22 3.94
N ARG A 43 2.78 18.94 4.02
CA ARG A 43 2.90 20.14 4.88
C ARG A 43 1.86 21.20 4.58
N LYS A 44 1.49 21.36 3.33
CA LYS A 44 0.53 22.37 2.91
C LYS A 44 -0.92 21.93 3.13
N PHE A 45 -1.28 20.71 2.74
CA PHE A 45 -2.67 20.28 2.60
C PHE A 45 -3.16 19.40 3.75
N ASN A 46 -2.30 18.70 4.48
CA ASN A 46 -2.70 17.72 5.49
C ASN A 46 -2.87 18.37 6.89
N LYS A 47 -3.57 19.49 7.02
CA LYS A 47 -3.66 20.22 8.28
C LYS A 47 -4.64 19.63 9.29
N LYS A 48 -5.74 19.10 8.83
CA LYS A 48 -6.81 18.52 9.67
C LYS A 48 -6.87 17.00 9.55
N ARG A 49 -6.60 16.49 8.37
CA ARG A 49 -6.56 15.07 7.99
C ARG A 49 -5.57 14.91 6.85
N ALA A 50 -5.19 13.67 6.56
CA ALA A 50 -4.36 13.41 5.39
C ALA A 50 -5.19 13.46 4.10
N ILE A 51 -4.82 14.37 3.22
CA ILE A 51 -5.31 14.46 1.83
C ILE A 51 -4.28 13.87 0.88
N VAL A 52 -2.98 14.19 1.10
CA VAL A 52 -1.87 13.71 0.28
C VAL A 52 -1.13 12.62 1.03
N PHE A 53 -0.88 11.49 0.36
CA PHE A 53 -0.22 10.32 0.92
C PHE A 53 1.03 9.99 0.12
N ALA A 54 2.14 9.77 0.82
CA ALA A 54 3.38 9.25 0.27
C ALA A 54 3.35 7.73 0.23
N THR A 55 3.80 7.11 -0.86
CA THR A 55 3.97 5.65 -0.93
C THR A 55 5.41 5.27 -0.56
N LEU A 56 5.54 4.36 0.40
CA LEU A 56 6.82 3.83 0.86
C LEU A 56 6.99 2.39 0.40
N GLN A 57 8.03 2.13 -0.40
CA GLN A 57 8.41 0.79 -0.86
C GLN A 57 9.30 0.12 0.18
N MET A 58 8.71 -0.70 1.05
CA MET A 58 9.37 -1.24 2.24
C MET A 58 10.42 -2.33 1.94
N TYR A 59 10.60 -2.73 0.67
CA TYR A 59 11.74 -3.56 0.25
C TYR A 59 13.07 -2.78 0.26
N ARG A 60 13.02 -1.43 0.41
CA ARG A 60 14.20 -0.58 0.55
C ARG A 60 14.53 -0.35 2.02
N HIS A 61 15.80 -0.52 2.38
CA HIS A 61 16.28 -0.39 3.76
C HIS A 61 16.26 1.07 4.28
N ASP A 62 16.19 2.08 3.39
CA ASP A 62 16.16 3.50 3.75
C ASP A 62 14.76 4.04 4.08
N ARG A 63 13.70 3.23 3.91
CA ARG A 63 12.32 3.72 4.09
C ARG A 63 11.89 3.86 5.55
N MET A 64 12.42 3.06 6.47
CA MET A 64 12.16 3.27 7.90
C MET A 64 12.78 4.59 8.44
N PRO A 65 14.05 4.94 8.14
CA PRO A 65 14.57 6.27 8.41
C PRO A 65 13.73 7.40 7.81
N TYR A 66 13.26 7.25 6.57
CA TYR A 66 12.39 8.23 5.92
C TYR A 66 11.04 8.37 6.65
N LEU A 67 10.39 7.26 7.04
CA LEU A 67 9.13 7.28 7.78
C LEU A 67 9.26 8.02 9.12
N ARG A 68 10.35 7.79 9.85
CA ARG A 68 10.64 8.51 11.10
C ARG A 68 10.82 10.01 10.86
N ARG A 69 11.54 10.39 9.80
CA ARG A 69 11.71 11.79 9.40
C ARG A 69 10.37 12.46 9.06
N ILE A 70 9.47 11.74 8.36
CA ILE A 70 8.10 12.24 8.11
C ILE A 70 7.37 12.51 9.43
N TYR A 71 7.47 11.58 10.38
CA TYR A 71 6.84 11.73 11.70
C TYR A 71 7.36 12.97 12.44
N ASP A 72 8.67 13.09 12.55
CA ASP A 72 9.31 14.21 13.25
C ASP A 72 8.91 15.56 12.60
N ASP A 73 8.88 15.61 11.27
CA ASP A 73 8.45 16.79 10.52
C ASP A 73 6.96 17.11 10.73
N ALA A 74 6.11 16.06 10.77
CA ALA A 74 4.67 16.21 11.03
C ALA A 74 4.39 16.75 12.43
N VAL A 75 5.12 16.26 13.43
CA VAL A 75 5.05 16.77 14.82
C VAL A 75 5.51 18.21 14.86
N ALA A 76 6.69 18.51 14.29
CA ALA A 76 7.28 19.87 14.35
C ALA A 76 6.45 20.92 13.61
N LYS A 77 5.79 20.56 12.51
CA LYS A 77 5.06 21.49 11.65
C LYS A 77 3.54 21.41 11.77
N GLY A 78 3.03 20.55 12.62
CA GLY A 78 1.60 20.43 12.93
C GLY A 78 0.75 20.05 11.71
N TYR A 79 1.05 18.88 11.11
CA TYR A 79 0.23 18.29 10.06
C TYR A 79 0.04 16.78 10.30
N ILE A 80 -0.89 16.18 9.56
CA ILE A 80 -1.13 14.73 9.58
C ILE A 80 -0.38 14.09 8.41
N ALA A 81 0.53 13.18 8.68
CA ALA A 81 1.26 12.47 7.65
C ALA A 81 0.38 11.38 7.02
N GLY A 82 0.20 11.42 5.70
CA GLY A 82 -0.45 10.36 4.94
C GLY A 82 0.58 9.40 4.38
N VAL A 83 0.46 8.10 4.66
CA VAL A 83 1.39 7.10 4.16
C VAL A 83 0.66 5.91 3.54
N LYS A 84 1.22 5.38 2.46
CA LYS A 84 0.84 4.10 1.89
C LYS A 84 2.03 3.16 1.90
N PHE A 85 1.88 1.98 2.47
CA PHE A 85 2.92 0.97 2.49
C PHE A 85 2.72 -0.04 1.37
N VAL A 86 3.78 -0.31 0.62
CA VAL A 86 3.88 -1.40 -0.34
C VAL A 86 5.24 -2.10 -0.16
N ARG A 87 5.40 -3.32 -0.66
CA ARG A 87 6.72 -3.95 -0.66
C ARG A 87 7.63 -3.32 -1.71
N GLY A 88 7.17 -3.23 -2.93
CA GLY A 88 7.85 -2.61 -4.07
C GLY A 88 7.73 -3.45 -5.34
N ALA A 89 7.98 -2.84 -6.50
CA ALA A 89 7.72 -3.47 -7.80
C ALA A 89 8.96 -3.56 -8.71
N TYR A 90 10.12 -3.01 -8.32
CA TYR A 90 11.28 -2.85 -9.20
C TYR A 90 12.55 -3.55 -8.71
N MET A 91 12.43 -4.55 -7.84
CA MET A 91 13.55 -5.15 -7.11
C MET A 91 14.71 -5.58 -8.02
N GLU A 92 14.43 -6.33 -9.08
CA GLU A 92 15.45 -6.84 -9.99
C GLU A 92 16.12 -5.70 -10.79
N ALA A 93 15.33 -4.74 -11.26
CA ALA A 93 15.83 -3.59 -12.01
C ALA A 93 16.71 -2.69 -11.11
N GLU A 94 16.32 -2.49 -9.85
CA GLU A 94 17.09 -1.69 -8.90
C GLU A 94 18.44 -2.34 -8.54
N ARG A 95 18.45 -3.63 -8.29
CA ARG A 95 19.68 -4.39 -8.04
C ARG A 95 20.62 -4.38 -9.24
N ALA A 96 20.09 -4.62 -10.44
CA ALA A 96 20.86 -4.56 -11.67
C ALA A 96 21.45 -3.18 -11.92
N ARG A 97 20.67 -2.12 -11.65
CA ARG A 97 21.13 -0.73 -11.77
C ARG A 97 22.22 -0.40 -10.74
N ALA A 98 22.04 -0.81 -9.48
CA ALA A 98 23.04 -0.60 -8.44
C ALA A 98 24.39 -1.24 -8.80
N ALA A 99 24.35 -2.49 -9.27
CA ALA A 99 25.55 -3.20 -9.74
C ALA A 99 26.19 -2.54 -10.97
N ALA A 100 25.39 -2.08 -11.94
CA ALA A 100 25.89 -1.45 -13.16
C ALA A 100 26.53 -0.07 -12.93
N LEU A 101 26.07 0.67 -11.92
CA LEU A 101 26.52 2.04 -11.61
C LEU A 101 27.40 2.12 -10.35
N ASP A 102 27.74 0.97 -9.76
CA ASP A 102 28.64 0.82 -8.61
C ASP A 102 28.21 1.68 -7.39
N TYR A 103 26.92 1.59 -7.04
CA TYR A 103 26.41 2.16 -5.78
C TYR A 103 25.79 1.07 -4.88
N PRO A 104 25.66 1.31 -3.55
CA PRO A 104 25.10 0.33 -2.64
C PRO A 104 23.67 -0.08 -3.03
N ASP A 105 23.39 -1.38 -3.06
CA ASP A 105 22.06 -1.92 -3.33
C ASP A 105 21.04 -1.35 -2.32
N PRO A 106 20.00 -0.61 -2.76
CA PRO A 106 19.01 -0.02 -1.85
C PRO A 106 18.00 -1.03 -1.31
N ILE A 107 18.01 -2.25 -1.85
CA ILE A 107 17.02 -3.29 -1.53
C ILE A 107 17.44 -4.11 -0.31
N CYS A 108 16.51 -4.47 0.53
CA CYS A 108 16.72 -5.40 1.65
C CYS A 108 17.34 -6.72 1.15
N LYS A 109 18.19 -7.31 1.98
CA LYS A 109 18.99 -8.51 1.62
C LYS A 109 18.14 -9.68 1.11
N ASP A 110 16.94 -9.85 1.64
CA ASP A 110 16.03 -10.95 1.32
C ASP A 110 14.56 -10.60 1.59
N LYS A 111 13.66 -11.54 1.29
CA LYS A 111 12.23 -11.40 1.52
C LYS A 111 11.89 -11.22 2.99
N GLN A 112 12.56 -11.94 3.87
CA GLN A 112 12.31 -11.85 5.31
C GLN A 112 12.62 -10.45 5.84
N ALA A 113 13.78 -9.88 5.48
CA ALA A 113 14.15 -8.52 5.84
C ALA A 113 13.14 -7.48 5.29
N THR A 114 12.60 -7.71 4.08
CA THR A 114 11.53 -6.88 3.52
C THR A 114 10.25 -6.98 4.35
N ASP A 115 9.83 -8.19 4.73
CA ASP A 115 8.64 -8.43 5.55
C ASP A 115 8.78 -7.79 6.94
N GLU A 116 9.94 -7.95 7.58
CA GLU A 116 10.26 -7.33 8.87
C GLU A 116 10.22 -5.79 8.80
N ASN A 117 10.80 -5.21 7.76
CA ASN A 117 10.80 -3.76 7.52
C ASN A 117 9.38 -3.23 7.28
N TYR A 118 8.57 -3.97 6.51
CA TYR A 118 7.16 -3.66 6.27
C TYR A 118 6.34 -3.68 7.56
N ASP A 119 6.44 -4.77 8.33
CA ASP A 119 5.69 -4.95 9.58
C ASP A 119 6.13 -3.93 10.65
N ALA A 120 7.42 -3.58 10.69
CA ALA A 120 7.94 -2.53 11.58
C ALA A 120 7.38 -1.15 11.23
N ALA A 121 7.24 -0.82 9.93
CA ALA A 121 6.66 0.44 9.49
C ALA A 121 5.16 0.54 9.85
N VAL A 122 4.41 -0.53 9.62
CA VAL A 122 3.00 -0.62 10.01
C VAL A 122 2.85 -0.43 11.51
N ARG A 123 3.63 -1.14 12.33
CA ARG A 123 3.61 -1.01 13.79
C ARG A 123 3.94 0.40 14.25
N PHE A 124 5.03 0.98 13.74
CA PHE A 124 5.43 2.35 14.05
C PHE A 124 4.30 3.34 13.75
N THR A 125 3.64 3.23 12.60
CA THR A 125 2.53 4.09 12.23
C THR A 125 1.33 3.92 13.15
N MET A 126 1.00 2.67 13.52
CA MET A 126 -0.08 2.36 14.45
C MET A 126 0.19 2.86 15.88
N ASP A 127 1.46 2.97 16.27
CA ASP A 127 1.86 3.56 17.57
C ASP A 127 1.72 5.10 17.58
N HIS A 128 1.61 5.73 16.40
CA HIS A 128 1.59 7.19 16.23
C HIS A 128 0.39 7.66 15.39
N LEU A 129 -0.77 7.01 15.50
CA LEU A 129 -1.98 7.38 14.76
C LEU A 129 -2.54 8.78 15.09
N ASP A 130 -2.02 9.45 16.10
CA ASP A 130 -2.29 10.87 16.35
C ASP A 130 -1.67 11.79 15.28
N ARG A 131 -0.69 11.30 14.53
CA ARG A 131 0.03 12.00 13.46
C ARG A 131 0.01 11.32 12.11
N PHE A 132 -0.57 10.12 12.01
CA PHE A 132 -0.64 9.38 10.76
C PHE A 132 -2.06 8.99 10.34
N GLU A 133 -2.27 8.96 9.03
CA GLU A 133 -3.28 8.13 8.37
C GLU A 133 -2.57 7.21 7.37
N MET A 134 -3.04 5.96 7.22
CA MET A 134 -2.31 4.95 6.45
C MET A 134 -3.19 4.12 5.52
N PHE A 135 -2.60 3.73 4.38
CA PHE A 135 -3.08 2.66 3.53
C PHE A 135 -2.08 1.50 3.56
N MET A 136 -2.55 0.32 3.94
CA MET A 136 -1.74 -0.90 3.90
C MET A 136 -1.94 -1.63 2.58
N GLY A 137 -1.06 -1.36 1.60
CA GLY A 137 -1.10 -1.95 0.25
C GLY A 137 -0.37 -3.29 0.20
N THR A 138 -1.10 -4.40 0.37
CA THR A 138 -0.48 -5.73 0.34
C THR A 138 -1.47 -6.84 0.01
N HIS A 139 -0.98 -7.88 -0.67
CA HIS A 139 -1.66 -9.15 -0.92
C HIS A 139 -1.24 -10.25 0.09
N ASN A 140 -0.35 -9.94 1.03
CA ASN A 140 0.12 -10.88 2.03
C ASN A 140 -0.92 -11.01 3.15
N GLU A 141 -1.48 -12.22 3.31
CA GLU A 141 -2.51 -12.51 4.31
C GLU A 141 -2.01 -12.30 5.74
N GLU A 142 -0.77 -12.71 6.02
CA GLU A 142 -0.18 -12.59 7.35
C GLU A 142 -0.04 -11.12 7.78
N SER A 143 0.42 -10.24 6.87
CA SER A 143 0.50 -8.80 7.16
C SER A 143 -0.88 -8.18 7.37
N ASN A 144 -1.90 -8.58 6.58
CA ASN A 144 -3.28 -8.13 6.78
C ASN A 144 -3.83 -8.60 8.13
N TYR A 145 -3.58 -9.85 8.50
CA TYR A 145 -3.98 -10.39 9.80
C TYR A 145 -3.28 -9.67 10.96
N LYS A 146 -1.97 -9.41 10.84
CA LYS A 146 -1.19 -8.67 11.85
C LYS A 146 -1.74 -7.28 12.09
N LEU A 147 -2.10 -6.53 11.02
CA LEU A 147 -2.70 -5.20 11.18
C LEU A 147 -4.07 -5.29 11.85
N ALA A 148 -4.94 -6.20 11.41
CA ALA A 148 -6.26 -6.38 12.02
C ALA A 148 -6.16 -6.71 13.52
N LYS A 149 -5.24 -7.62 13.87
CA LYS A 149 -4.94 -7.97 15.28
C LYS A 149 -4.39 -6.77 16.06
N LEU A 150 -3.50 -6.00 15.48
CA LEU A 150 -2.92 -4.81 16.11
C LEU A 150 -3.98 -3.72 16.35
N MET A 151 -4.94 -3.54 15.44
CA MET A 151 -6.09 -2.65 15.66
C MET A 151 -6.93 -3.10 16.86
N ASP A 152 -7.20 -4.40 16.94
CA ASP A 152 -7.98 -5.01 18.04
C ASP A 152 -7.25 -4.86 19.39
N GLU A 153 -5.94 -5.19 19.45
CA GLU A 153 -5.09 -5.04 20.64
C GLU A 153 -4.99 -3.60 21.14
N LYS A 154 -5.06 -2.62 20.25
CA LYS A 154 -5.00 -1.19 20.59
C LYS A 154 -6.38 -0.57 20.82
N GLY A 155 -7.46 -1.32 20.70
CA GLY A 155 -8.82 -0.81 20.82
C GLY A 155 -9.21 0.19 19.73
N ILE A 156 -8.58 0.09 18.53
CA ILE A 156 -8.89 0.93 17.38
C ILE A 156 -10.08 0.34 16.64
N ALA A 157 -11.10 1.16 16.37
CA ALA A 157 -12.30 0.73 15.65
C ALA A 157 -11.93 0.18 14.26
N ARG A 158 -12.63 -0.86 13.82
CA ARG A 158 -12.38 -1.50 12.51
C ARG A 158 -12.59 -0.54 11.35
N ASP A 159 -13.54 0.38 11.47
CA ASP A 159 -13.87 1.43 10.51
C ASP A 159 -13.16 2.77 10.81
N ASP A 160 -12.09 2.76 11.61
CA ASP A 160 -11.31 3.97 11.88
C ASP A 160 -10.84 4.60 10.58
N SER A 161 -11.24 5.84 10.34
CA SER A 161 -11.02 6.55 9.08
C SER A 161 -9.54 6.86 8.77
N ARG A 162 -8.63 6.53 9.68
CA ARG A 162 -7.19 6.70 9.52
C ARG A 162 -6.49 5.46 8.99
N VAL A 163 -7.15 4.28 8.97
CA VAL A 163 -6.55 3.00 8.60
C VAL A 163 -7.33 2.34 7.47
N PHE A 164 -6.63 2.01 6.39
CA PHE A 164 -7.20 1.36 5.21
C PHE A 164 -6.38 0.14 4.80
N PHE A 165 -7.06 -0.94 4.49
CA PHE A 165 -6.51 -2.09 3.79
C PHE A 165 -6.68 -1.86 2.28
N ALA A 166 -5.63 -2.12 1.50
CA ALA A 166 -5.64 -1.85 0.06
C ALA A 166 -5.07 -3.02 -0.74
N GLN A 167 -5.82 -3.46 -1.75
CA GLN A 167 -5.41 -4.48 -2.69
C GLN A 167 -5.66 -4.02 -4.13
N LEU A 168 -4.99 -4.66 -5.07
CA LEU A 168 -5.23 -4.43 -6.50
C LEU A 168 -6.53 -5.11 -6.95
N LEU A 169 -7.24 -4.50 -7.89
CA LEU A 169 -8.44 -5.11 -8.47
C LEU A 169 -8.10 -6.45 -9.14
N GLY A 170 -8.93 -7.47 -8.88
CA GLY A 170 -8.76 -8.81 -9.41
C GLY A 170 -7.70 -9.67 -8.70
N LEU A 171 -7.10 -9.14 -7.61
CA LEU A 171 -6.15 -9.90 -6.79
C LEU A 171 -6.61 -9.94 -5.33
N SER A 172 -6.41 -11.09 -4.68
CA SER A 172 -6.69 -11.30 -3.26
C SER A 172 -8.11 -10.89 -2.84
N ASP A 173 -9.08 -11.23 -3.63
CA ASP A 173 -10.49 -10.91 -3.34
C ASP A 173 -10.97 -11.56 -2.04
N ASN A 174 -10.44 -12.74 -1.70
CA ASN A 174 -10.66 -13.40 -0.41
C ASN A 174 -10.26 -12.49 0.77
N ILE A 175 -9.11 -11.81 0.71
CA ILE A 175 -8.67 -10.87 1.75
C ILE A 175 -9.63 -9.67 1.79
N SER A 176 -9.85 -9.03 0.64
CA SER A 176 -10.64 -7.80 0.53
C SER A 176 -12.07 -7.99 1.03
N PHE A 177 -12.76 -9.05 0.57
CA PHE A 177 -14.15 -9.30 0.96
C PHE A 177 -14.29 -9.73 2.41
N ASN A 178 -13.37 -10.54 2.94
CA ASN A 178 -13.41 -10.94 4.35
C ASN A 178 -13.17 -9.76 5.29
N LEU A 179 -12.20 -8.88 4.96
CA LEU A 179 -11.95 -7.67 5.75
C LEU A 179 -13.15 -6.71 5.69
N ALA A 180 -13.70 -6.47 4.50
CA ALA A 180 -14.88 -5.60 4.34
C ALA A 180 -16.10 -6.18 5.09
N HIS A 181 -16.34 -7.49 5.00
CA HIS A 181 -17.41 -8.16 5.75
C HIS A 181 -17.22 -8.06 7.27
N ALA A 182 -15.97 -8.07 7.74
CA ALA A 182 -15.63 -7.87 9.14
C ALA A 182 -15.72 -6.40 9.61
N GLY A 183 -16.04 -5.46 8.71
CA GLY A 183 -16.25 -4.05 9.01
C GLY A 183 -15.01 -3.16 8.89
N TYR A 184 -13.90 -3.67 8.32
CA TYR A 184 -12.70 -2.85 8.09
C TYR A 184 -12.84 -1.97 6.84
N ASN A 185 -12.13 -0.84 6.82
CA ASN A 185 -12.02 -0.01 5.62
C ASN A 185 -11.14 -0.71 4.58
N VAL A 186 -11.71 -1.07 3.45
CA VAL A 186 -11.01 -1.74 2.35
C VAL A 186 -11.12 -0.92 1.07
N THR A 187 -10.02 -0.81 0.35
CA THR A 187 -9.96 -0.16 -0.96
C THR A 187 -9.39 -1.10 -2.01
N LYS A 188 -9.87 -0.96 -3.23
CA LYS A 188 -9.34 -1.65 -4.42
C LYS A 188 -8.74 -0.61 -5.37
N TYR A 189 -7.47 -0.81 -5.74
CA TYR A 189 -6.88 -0.01 -6.80
C TYR A 189 -7.42 -0.45 -8.16
N VAL A 190 -8.10 0.45 -8.83
CA VAL A 190 -8.67 0.23 -10.17
C VAL A 190 -7.90 1.11 -11.16
N PRO A 191 -7.16 0.53 -12.13
CA PRO A 191 -6.47 1.33 -13.13
C PRO A 191 -7.48 2.07 -14.00
N TYR A 192 -7.24 3.36 -14.22
CA TYR A 192 -8.07 4.20 -15.08
C TYR A 192 -7.16 5.07 -15.96
N ALA A 193 -7.02 4.66 -17.21
CA ALA A 193 -6.33 5.42 -18.25
C ALA A 193 -6.67 4.84 -19.63
N SER A 194 -6.09 5.38 -20.71
CA SER A 194 -6.18 4.77 -22.02
C SER A 194 -5.55 3.37 -22.01
N VAL A 195 -6.00 2.47 -22.89
CA VAL A 195 -5.45 1.10 -22.99
C VAL A 195 -3.94 1.12 -23.16
N ARG A 196 -3.42 2.06 -23.97
CA ARG A 196 -1.99 2.24 -24.19
C ARG A 196 -1.22 2.52 -22.88
N ASP A 197 -1.78 3.34 -22.02
CA ASP A 197 -1.12 3.77 -20.78
C ASP A 197 -1.28 2.74 -19.65
N VAL A 198 -2.36 1.95 -19.67
CA VAL A 198 -2.63 0.88 -18.68
C VAL A 198 -1.89 -0.41 -19.00
N LEU A 199 -1.57 -0.67 -20.27
CA LEU A 199 -0.97 -1.93 -20.71
C LEU A 199 0.32 -2.30 -19.95
N PRO A 200 1.29 -1.40 -19.71
CA PRO A 200 2.49 -1.73 -18.92
C PRO A 200 2.17 -2.15 -17.48
N TYR A 201 1.16 -1.56 -16.88
CA TYR A 201 0.68 -1.97 -15.56
C TYR A 201 0.09 -3.39 -15.58
N LEU A 202 -0.73 -3.72 -16.58
CA LEU A 202 -1.35 -5.04 -16.71
C LEU A 202 -0.30 -6.14 -16.98
N ILE A 203 0.72 -5.84 -17.80
CA ILE A 203 1.84 -6.76 -18.06
C ILE A 203 2.57 -7.09 -16.75
N ARG A 204 2.96 -6.10 -15.95
CA ARG A 204 3.60 -6.35 -14.64
C ARG A 204 2.72 -7.20 -13.71
N ARG A 205 1.40 -7.01 -13.73
CA ARG A 205 0.49 -7.86 -12.93
C ARG A 205 0.45 -9.29 -13.42
N ALA A 206 0.45 -9.49 -14.74
CA ALA A 206 0.51 -10.84 -15.32
C ALA A 206 1.83 -11.55 -14.96
N GLU A 207 2.97 -10.84 -15.01
CA GLU A 207 4.28 -11.37 -14.63
C GLU A 207 4.34 -11.71 -13.14
N GLU A 208 3.84 -10.86 -12.26
CA GLU A 208 3.76 -11.13 -10.82
C GLU A 208 2.90 -12.36 -10.52
N ASN A 209 1.76 -12.51 -11.18
CA ASN A 209 0.89 -13.68 -11.01
C ASN A 209 1.55 -14.98 -11.48
N THR A 210 2.38 -14.94 -12.52
CA THR A 210 3.09 -16.13 -13.02
C THR A 210 4.29 -16.48 -12.14
N SER A 211 4.96 -15.50 -11.52
CA SER A 211 6.08 -15.72 -10.62
C SER A 211 5.66 -16.23 -9.23
N VAL A 212 4.41 -16.01 -8.84
CA VAL A 212 3.82 -16.49 -7.57
C VAL A 212 2.99 -17.75 -7.81
N ALA A 213 3.60 -18.79 -8.35
CA ALA A 213 2.95 -20.10 -8.60
C ALA A 213 2.26 -20.70 -7.37
N GLY A 214 2.64 -20.30 -6.15
CA GLY A 214 2.00 -20.70 -4.91
C GLY A 214 0.68 -20.01 -4.60
N GLN A 215 0.44 -18.80 -5.09
CA GLN A 215 -0.75 -18.03 -4.78
C GLN A 215 -1.94 -18.45 -5.67
N THR A 216 -1.70 -18.67 -6.96
CA THR A 216 -2.71 -19.20 -7.89
C THR A 216 -3.19 -20.58 -7.48
N SER A 217 -2.30 -21.47 -7.05
CA SER A 217 -2.66 -22.81 -6.54
C SER A 217 -3.49 -22.75 -5.25
N ARG A 218 -3.28 -21.72 -4.42
CA ARG A 218 -4.05 -21.52 -3.18
C ARG A 218 -5.45 -21.00 -3.45
N GLU A 219 -5.60 -19.99 -4.32
CA GLU A 219 -6.91 -19.45 -4.72
C GLU A 219 -7.77 -20.54 -5.38
N LEU A 220 -7.18 -21.33 -6.27
CA LEU A 220 -7.85 -22.48 -6.89
C LEU A 220 -8.32 -23.49 -5.82
N ARG A 221 -7.47 -23.85 -4.87
CA ARG A 221 -7.83 -24.75 -3.79
C ARG A 221 -8.96 -24.20 -2.91
N MET A 222 -8.97 -22.89 -2.62
CA MET A 222 -10.04 -22.25 -1.86
C MET A 222 -11.37 -22.28 -2.64
N LEU A 223 -11.33 -22.07 -3.95
CA LEU A 223 -12.50 -22.22 -4.82
C LEU A 223 -13.02 -23.67 -4.84
N GLU A 224 -12.13 -24.64 -4.96
CA GLU A 224 -12.49 -26.07 -4.90
C GLU A 224 -13.13 -26.45 -3.55
N MET A 225 -12.55 -25.97 -2.44
CA MET A 225 -13.13 -26.16 -1.11
C MET A 225 -14.52 -25.54 -0.99
N GLU A 226 -14.74 -24.34 -1.48
CA GLU A 226 -16.04 -23.69 -1.45
C GLU A 226 -17.06 -24.37 -2.39
N MET A 227 -16.62 -24.84 -3.54
CA MET A 227 -17.48 -25.63 -4.43
C MET A 227 -17.91 -26.94 -3.76
N THR A 228 -17.01 -27.60 -3.03
CA THR A 228 -17.33 -28.82 -2.26
C THR A 228 -18.31 -28.51 -1.15
N ARG A 229 -18.06 -27.48 -0.35
CA ARG A 229 -18.97 -27.03 0.70
C ARG A 229 -20.38 -26.74 0.18
N ARG A 230 -20.49 -26.06 -0.97
CA ARG A 230 -21.80 -25.77 -1.58
C ARG A 230 -22.52 -27.03 -2.07
N LYS A 231 -21.79 -28.03 -2.55
CA LYS A 231 -22.39 -29.32 -2.94
C LYS A 231 -22.93 -30.09 -1.70
N GLU A 232 -22.20 -30.08 -0.61
CA GLU A 232 -22.58 -30.74 0.64
C GLU A 232 -23.73 -30.03 1.37
N HIS A 233 -23.85 -28.71 1.20
CA HIS A 233 -24.89 -27.88 1.83
C HIS A 233 -26.02 -27.47 0.89
N LYS A 234 -26.23 -28.15 -0.25
CA LYS A 234 -27.46 -27.95 -1.01
C LYS A 234 -28.66 -28.29 -0.12
N PRO A 235 -29.60 -27.34 0.09
CA PRO A 235 -30.87 -27.73 0.71
C PRO A 235 -31.49 -28.83 -0.11
N ALA A 236 -31.99 -29.88 0.54
CA ALA A 236 -32.77 -30.87 -0.13
C ALA A 236 -33.94 -30.15 -0.84
N GLU A 237 -33.91 -30.12 -2.17
CA GLU A 237 -35.04 -29.60 -2.95
C GLU A 237 -36.28 -30.36 -2.49
N GLY A 238 -37.21 -29.60 -1.91
CA GLY A 238 -38.42 -30.15 -1.38
C GLY A 238 -39.20 -30.89 -2.46
N ARG A 239 -39.60 -32.11 -2.11
CA ARG A 239 -40.66 -32.84 -2.84
C ARG A 239 -42.02 -32.20 -2.60
#